data_b8d3fc0919e47207a87073b36944f748
#
_entry.id   b8d3fc0919e47207a87073b36944f748
#
_cell.length_a   1.000
_cell.length_b   1.000
_cell.length_c   1.000
_cell.angle_alpha   90.00
_cell.angle_beta   90.00
_cell.angle_gamma   90.00
#
_symmetry.space_group_name_H-M   'P 1'
#
loop_
_entity.id
_entity.type
_entity.pdbx_description
1 polymer ?
#
loop_
_entity_poly.entity_id
_entity_poly.type
_entity_poly.pdbx_seq_one_letter_code
_entity_poly.pdbx_strand_id
1 'polypeptide(L)'
;KEEIRMLSQKLHEAINAQINAELWSAYLYLAMSMDAEAKGYKGVANWFYVQFQEEQAHARIFMNYLNSRDAKVTLLPIEEVPATWNSVLDMYKQTLEHEKKVTSLINNLAYIANEDRDFASINRLNWFIDEQVEEEESAREMISTVEAVEDNKYGMYMLDKELAARVYNVPSPLATAE
;
A
#
# COMPACT_ATOMS: atom_id res chain seq x y z
N LYS A 1 36.68 13.88 -9.00
CA LYS A 1 36.01 12.78 -9.73
C LYS A 1 34.54 12.85 -9.32
N GLU A 2 33.65 13.32 -10.20
CA GLU A 2 32.23 13.13 -10.00
C GLU A 2 31.98 11.61 -10.02
N GLU A 3 31.53 11.09 -8.89
CA GLU A 3 31.03 9.74 -8.77
C GLU A 3 29.78 9.64 -9.65
N ILE A 4 29.82 8.86 -10.70
CA ILE A 4 28.64 8.59 -11.55
C ILE A 4 27.67 7.78 -10.68
N ARG A 5 26.78 8.46 -10.00
CA ARG A 5 25.71 7.81 -9.23
C ARG A 5 24.70 7.19 -10.21
N MET A 6 24.36 5.94 -10.00
CA MET A 6 23.36 5.24 -10.83
C MET A 6 21.93 5.78 -10.63
N LEU A 7 21.65 6.43 -9.51
CA LEU A 7 20.44 7.18 -9.21
C LEU A 7 20.77 8.63 -8.89
N SER A 8 19.93 9.58 -9.30
CA SER A 8 20.02 10.94 -8.80
C SER A 8 19.79 10.97 -7.28
N GLN A 9 20.41 11.93 -6.60
CA GLN A 9 20.19 12.09 -5.17
C GLN A 9 18.72 12.34 -4.86
N LYS A 10 18.05 13.17 -5.68
CA LYS A 10 16.62 13.49 -5.54
C LYS A 10 15.74 12.24 -5.61
N LEU A 11 15.97 11.36 -6.58
CA LEU A 11 15.20 10.13 -6.73
C LEU A 11 15.53 9.13 -5.60
N HIS A 12 16.79 9.02 -5.21
CA HIS A 12 17.21 8.16 -4.09
C HIS A 12 16.52 8.56 -2.77
N GLU A 13 16.51 9.85 -2.44
CA GLU A 13 15.84 10.36 -1.25
C GLU A 13 14.32 10.15 -1.32
N ALA A 14 13.72 10.38 -2.48
CA ALA A 14 12.28 10.19 -2.69
C ALA A 14 11.86 8.71 -2.58
N ILE A 15 12.67 7.76 -3.07
CA ILE A 15 12.39 6.32 -2.92
C ILE A 15 12.55 5.89 -1.45
N ASN A 16 13.56 6.37 -0.72
CA ASN A 16 13.66 6.10 0.73
C ASN A 16 12.45 6.64 1.50
N ALA A 17 11.95 7.83 1.14
CA ALA A 17 10.72 8.37 1.72
C ALA A 17 9.51 7.50 1.37
N GLN A 18 9.45 6.96 0.16
CA GLN A 18 8.38 6.05 -0.26
C GLN A 18 8.41 4.73 0.53
N ILE A 19 9.59 4.14 0.76
CA ILE A 19 9.72 2.95 1.63
C ILE A 19 9.09 3.21 2.99
N ASN A 20 9.36 4.38 3.58
CA ASN A 20 8.76 4.77 4.86
C ASN A 20 7.23 4.94 4.75
N ALA A 21 6.74 5.51 3.65
CA ALA A 21 5.30 5.67 3.41
C ALA A 21 4.59 4.31 3.28
N GLU A 22 5.17 3.33 2.57
CA GLU A 22 4.62 1.97 2.45
C GLU A 22 4.60 1.26 3.81
N LEU A 23 5.66 1.39 4.62
CA LEU A 23 5.69 0.82 5.96
C LEU A 23 4.67 1.48 6.90
N TRP A 24 4.44 2.79 6.76
CA TRP A 24 3.37 3.47 7.48
C TRP A 24 1.98 2.99 7.03
N SER A 25 1.76 2.80 5.71
CA SER A 25 0.54 2.21 5.17
C SER A 25 0.29 0.81 5.74
N ALA A 26 1.32 -0.03 5.78
CA ALA A 26 1.26 -1.35 6.39
C ALA A 26 0.80 -1.26 7.86
N TYR A 27 1.38 -0.35 8.62
CA TYR A 27 1.04 -0.16 10.02
C TYR A 27 -0.39 0.36 10.22
N LEU A 28 -0.84 1.27 9.34
CA LEU A 28 -2.23 1.75 9.30
C LEU A 28 -3.22 0.58 9.09
N TYR A 29 -2.98 -0.26 8.10
CA TYR A 29 -3.86 -1.40 7.80
C TYR A 29 -3.80 -2.48 8.87
N LEU A 30 -2.66 -2.68 9.52
CA LEU A 30 -2.58 -3.54 10.71
C LEU A 30 -3.44 -2.99 11.85
N ALA A 31 -3.43 -1.68 12.10
CA ALA A 31 -4.28 -1.05 13.11
C ALA A 31 -5.77 -1.19 12.76
N MET A 32 -6.16 -1.01 11.50
CA MET A 32 -7.53 -1.26 11.04
C MET A 32 -7.94 -2.73 11.24
N SER A 33 -7.06 -3.68 10.94
CA SER A 33 -7.29 -5.11 11.18
C SER A 33 -7.57 -5.39 12.66
N MET A 34 -6.76 -4.84 13.56
CA MET A 34 -6.93 -5.05 15.02
C MET A 34 -8.21 -4.40 15.54
N ASP A 35 -8.57 -3.22 15.05
CA ASP A 35 -9.82 -2.55 15.45
C ASP A 35 -11.06 -3.31 14.92
N ALA A 36 -11.01 -3.84 13.69
CA ALA A 36 -12.06 -4.68 13.13
C ALA A 36 -12.25 -5.98 13.92
N GLU A 37 -11.15 -6.64 14.30
CA GLU A 37 -11.17 -7.84 15.17
C GLU A 37 -11.84 -7.52 16.53
N ALA A 38 -11.47 -6.41 17.16
CA ALA A 38 -12.06 -5.97 18.42
C ALA A 38 -13.55 -5.66 18.32
N LYS A 39 -14.03 -5.24 17.15
CA LYS A 39 -15.45 -5.01 16.84
C LYS A 39 -16.21 -6.28 16.44
N GLY A 40 -15.53 -7.42 16.30
CA GLY A 40 -16.13 -8.72 15.96
C GLY A 40 -16.25 -8.98 14.44
N TYR A 41 -15.64 -8.17 13.60
CA TYR A 41 -15.61 -8.32 12.14
C TYR A 41 -14.33 -9.04 11.68
N LYS A 42 -14.31 -10.35 11.81
CA LYS A 42 -13.11 -11.18 11.52
C LYS A 42 -12.74 -11.20 10.04
N GLY A 43 -13.72 -11.15 9.15
CA GLY A 43 -13.48 -11.08 7.71
C GLY A 43 -12.93 -9.74 7.28
N VAL A 44 -13.48 -8.64 7.81
CA VAL A 44 -12.92 -7.30 7.60
C VAL A 44 -11.51 -7.21 8.16
N ALA A 45 -11.26 -7.77 9.36
CA ALA A 45 -9.93 -7.84 9.94
C ALA A 45 -8.96 -8.61 9.02
N ASN A 46 -9.38 -9.72 8.43
CA ASN A 46 -8.57 -10.47 7.48
C ASN A 46 -8.29 -9.66 6.20
N TRP A 47 -9.27 -8.93 5.67
CA TRP A 47 -9.07 -8.09 4.49
C TRP A 47 -7.97 -7.05 4.72
N PHE A 48 -8.00 -6.35 5.86
CA PHE A 48 -6.97 -5.38 6.23
C PHE A 48 -5.64 -6.04 6.60
N TYR A 49 -5.65 -7.25 7.14
CA TYR A 49 -4.40 -7.99 7.39
C TYR A 49 -3.69 -8.36 6.07
N VAL A 50 -4.45 -8.71 5.02
CA VAL A 50 -3.89 -8.92 3.69
C VAL A 50 -3.33 -7.60 3.13
N GLN A 51 -4.04 -6.47 3.26
CA GLN A 51 -3.50 -5.16 2.89
C GLN A 51 -2.17 -4.86 3.60
N PHE A 52 -2.10 -5.12 4.90
CA PHE A 52 -0.84 -5.00 5.66
C PHE A 52 0.30 -5.81 5.03
N GLN A 53 0.05 -7.04 4.59
CA GLN A 53 1.05 -7.88 3.95
C GLN A 53 1.46 -7.33 2.58
N GLU A 54 0.52 -6.81 1.81
CA GLU A 54 0.76 -6.20 0.50
C GLU A 54 1.63 -4.95 0.63
N GLU A 55 1.36 -4.06 1.58
CA GLU A 55 2.17 -2.87 1.83
C GLU A 55 3.60 -3.19 2.27
N GLN A 56 3.78 -4.25 3.07
CA GLN A 56 5.12 -4.73 3.40
C GLN A 56 5.88 -5.21 2.14
N ALA A 57 5.18 -5.86 1.22
CA ALA A 57 5.74 -6.28 -0.05
C ALA A 57 6.10 -5.08 -0.93
N HIS A 58 5.25 -4.04 -1.00
CA HIS A 58 5.54 -2.79 -1.72
C HIS A 58 6.83 -2.14 -1.20
N ALA A 59 6.96 -2.00 0.12
CA ALA A 59 8.21 -1.51 0.72
C ALA A 59 9.41 -2.37 0.34
N ARG A 60 9.27 -3.70 0.33
CA ARG A 60 10.33 -4.63 -0.05
C ARG A 60 10.75 -4.49 -1.50
N ILE A 61 9.81 -4.26 -2.41
CA ILE A 61 10.11 -4.02 -3.84
C ILE A 61 11.02 -2.80 -3.98
N PHE A 62 10.71 -1.68 -3.30
CA PHE A 62 11.55 -0.48 -3.33
C PHE A 62 12.92 -0.69 -2.67
N MET A 63 12.98 -1.42 -1.55
CA MET A 63 14.26 -1.75 -0.91
C MET A 63 15.16 -2.57 -1.85
N ASN A 64 14.60 -3.61 -2.46
CA ASN A 64 15.33 -4.44 -3.43
C ASN A 64 15.80 -3.60 -4.62
N TYR A 65 14.95 -2.68 -5.10
CA TYR A 65 15.30 -1.81 -6.20
C TYR A 65 16.45 -0.87 -5.85
N LEU A 66 16.44 -0.20 -4.70
CA LEU A 66 17.57 0.63 -4.25
C LEU A 66 18.86 -0.19 -4.16
N ASN A 67 18.79 -1.38 -3.55
CA ASN A 67 19.96 -2.26 -3.46
C ASN A 67 20.50 -2.67 -4.84
N SER A 68 19.63 -2.94 -5.81
CA SER A 68 20.04 -3.27 -7.18
C SER A 68 20.66 -2.09 -7.93
N ARG A 69 20.42 -0.87 -7.47
CA ARG A 69 20.97 0.38 -8.02
C ARG A 69 22.18 0.91 -7.23
N ASP A 70 22.78 0.07 -6.38
CA ASP A 70 23.89 0.44 -5.48
C ASP A 70 23.57 1.69 -4.65
N ALA A 71 22.33 1.81 -4.20
CA ALA A 71 21.83 2.92 -3.40
C ALA A 71 21.39 2.42 -2.01
N LYS A 72 21.82 3.16 -0.98
CA LYS A 72 21.59 2.75 0.41
C LYS A 72 20.11 2.92 0.79
N VAL A 73 19.53 1.85 1.34
CA VAL A 73 18.23 1.93 2.05
C VAL A 73 18.46 2.56 3.42
N THR A 74 17.69 3.61 3.73
CA THR A 74 17.70 4.26 5.04
C THR A 74 16.30 4.20 5.63
N LEU A 75 16.15 3.47 6.74
CA LEU A 75 14.87 3.35 7.43
C LEU A 75 14.68 4.54 8.37
N LEU A 76 13.51 5.17 8.27
CA LEU A 76 13.08 6.29 9.10
C LEU A 76 12.08 5.81 10.17
N PRO A 77 11.84 6.58 11.24
CA PRO A 77 10.76 6.29 12.19
C PRO A 77 9.41 6.20 11.48
N ILE A 78 8.59 5.23 11.89
CA ILE A 78 7.20 5.11 11.44
C ILE A 78 6.34 5.94 12.40
N GLU A 79 5.65 6.94 11.85
CA GLU A 79 4.77 7.82 12.61
C GLU A 79 3.56 7.06 13.19
N GLU A 80 2.91 7.67 14.18
CA GLU A 80 1.71 7.15 14.79
C GLU A 80 0.57 6.96 13.78
N VAL A 81 -0.20 5.90 13.94
CA VAL A 81 -1.42 5.63 13.18
C VAL A 81 -2.65 5.73 14.09
N PRO A 82 -3.85 6.01 13.55
CA PRO A 82 -5.09 5.92 14.32
C PRO A 82 -5.28 4.54 14.94
N ALA A 83 -5.92 4.49 16.12
CA ALA A 83 -6.15 3.23 16.84
C ALA A 83 -7.58 2.70 16.71
N THR A 84 -8.54 3.55 16.28
CA THR A 84 -9.95 3.18 16.19
C THR A 84 -10.69 3.98 15.12
N TRP A 85 -11.77 3.39 14.60
CA TRP A 85 -12.66 3.97 13.59
C TRP A 85 -14.11 3.84 14.05
N ASN A 86 -14.98 4.76 13.61
CA ASN A 86 -16.39 4.75 14.01
C ASN A 86 -17.17 3.56 13.41
N SER A 87 -16.81 3.13 12.21
CA SER A 87 -17.49 2.06 11.49
C SER A 87 -16.58 1.37 10.48
N VAL A 88 -17.01 0.22 9.98
CA VAL A 88 -16.34 -0.47 8.85
C VAL A 88 -16.34 0.43 7.61
N LEU A 89 -17.41 1.16 7.35
CA LEU A 89 -17.48 2.11 6.24
C LEU A 89 -16.43 3.21 6.35
N ASP A 90 -16.21 3.75 7.56
CA ASP A 90 -15.17 4.77 7.78
C ASP A 90 -13.77 4.22 7.55
N MET A 91 -13.50 2.95 7.88
CA MET A 91 -12.23 2.31 7.56
C MET A 91 -11.98 2.33 6.04
N TYR A 92 -12.94 1.91 5.24
CA TYR A 92 -12.77 1.87 3.78
C TYR A 92 -12.73 3.28 3.14
N LYS A 93 -13.49 4.24 3.67
CA LYS A 93 -13.40 5.64 3.22
C LYS A 93 -12.01 6.23 3.51
N GLN A 94 -11.46 5.97 4.68
CA GLN A 94 -10.10 6.40 4.99
C GLN A 94 -9.07 5.67 4.12
N THR A 95 -9.27 4.40 3.83
CA THR A 95 -8.43 3.64 2.90
C THR A 95 -8.37 4.33 1.54
N LEU A 96 -9.51 4.66 0.94
CA LEU A 96 -9.54 5.36 -0.36
C LEU A 96 -8.79 6.69 -0.32
N GLU A 97 -9.00 7.51 0.72
CA GLU A 97 -8.30 8.79 0.85
C GLU A 97 -6.79 8.59 1.05
N HIS A 98 -6.39 7.52 1.74
CA HIS A 98 -4.98 7.17 1.90
C HIS A 98 -4.38 6.71 0.59
N GLU A 99 -5.03 5.80 -0.16
CA GLU A 99 -4.53 5.32 -1.45
C GLU A 99 -4.38 6.45 -2.49
N LYS A 100 -5.27 7.43 -2.50
CA LYS A 100 -5.09 8.62 -3.33
C LYS A 100 -3.82 9.41 -2.99
N LYS A 101 -3.43 9.46 -1.70
CA LYS A 101 -2.16 10.08 -1.30
C LYS A 101 -0.97 9.25 -1.78
N VAL A 102 -1.03 7.94 -1.64
CA VAL A 102 0.01 7.03 -2.14
C VAL A 102 0.15 7.15 -3.66
N THR A 103 -0.96 7.19 -4.39
CA THR A 103 -0.97 7.45 -5.84
C THR A 103 -0.23 8.75 -6.18
N SER A 104 -0.49 9.82 -5.45
CA SER A 104 0.21 11.10 -5.64
C SER A 104 1.72 10.98 -5.41
N LEU A 105 2.15 10.22 -4.39
CA LEU A 105 3.57 9.98 -4.11
C LEU A 105 4.23 9.15 -5.21
N ILE A 106 3.57 8.09 -5.70
CA ILE A 106 4.05 7.27 -6.82
C ILE A 106 4.17 8.10 -8.10
N ASN A 107 3.18 8.94 -8.41
CA ASN A 107 3.24 9.85 -9.55
C ASN A 107 4.41 10.84 -9.44
N ASN A 108 4.70 11.32 -8.23
CA ASN A 108 5.87 12.19 -8.01
C ASN A 108 7.20 11.45 -8.25
N LEU A 109 7.32 10.19 -7.84
CA LEU A 109 8.49 9.36 -8.18
C LEU A 109 8.65 9.20 -9.69
N ALA A 110 7.56 8.91 -10.39
CA ALA A 110 7.56 8.77 -11.85
C ALA A 110 7.95 10.10 -12.54
N TYR A 111 7.48 11.23 -12.03
CA TYR A 111 7.87 12.55 -12.51
C TYR A 111 9.37 12.79 -12.35
N ILE A 112 9.94 12.53 -11.17
CA ILE A 112 11.38 12.69 -10.91
C ILE A 112 12.20 11.77 -11.83
N ALA A 113 11.81 10.50 -11.95
CA ALA A 113 12.48 9.54 -12.82
C ALA A 113 12.45 9.99 -14.31
N ASN A 114 11.34 10.59 -14.76
CA ASN A 114 11.21 11.13 -16.10
C ASN A 114 12.13 12.35 -16.31
N GLU A 115 12.18 13.28 -15.35
CA GLU A 115 13.10 14.44 -15.40
C GLU A 115 14.55 13.99 -15.48
N ASP A 116 14.93 12.97 -14.71
CA ASP A 116 16.26 12.38 -14.70
C ASP A 116 16.57 11.53 -15.95
N ARG A 117 15.55 11.24 -16.78
CA ARG A 117 15.62 10.27 -17.90
C ARG A 117 16.11 8.89 -17.44
N ASP A 118 15.75 8.50 -16.21
CA ASP A 118 16.09 7.20 -15.64
C ASP A 118 15.06 6.15 -16.07
N PHE A 119 15.27 5.57 -17.24
CA PHE A 119 14.34 4.61 -17.85
C PHE A 119 14.20 3.34 -17.02
N ALA A 120 15.23 2.92 -16.27
CA ALA A 120 15.14 1.78 -15.37
C ALA A 120 14.16 2.05 -14.22
N SER A 121 14.21 3.25 -13.63
CA SER A 121 13.27 3.67 -12.59
C SER A 121 11.86 3.84 -13.14
N ILE A 122 11.69 4.44 -14.33
CA ILE A 122 10.38 4.55 -15.01
C ILE A 122 9.77 3.16 -15.20
N ASN A 123 10.55 2.19 -15.69
CA ASN A 123 10.06 0.83 -15.88
C ASN A 123 9.66 0.14 -14.58
N ARG A 124 10.42 0.35 -13.49
CA ARG A 124 10.07 -0.18 -12.16
C ARG A 124 8.79 0.46 -11.63
N LEU A 125 8.63 1.76 -11.81
CA LEU A 125 7.47 2.51 -11.32
C LEU A 125 6.19 2.21 -12.09
N ASN A 126 6.25 1.74 -13.33
CA ASN A 126 5.05 1.35 -14.10
C ASN A 126 4.21 0.32 -13.36
N TRP A 127 4.83 -0.67 -12.71
CA TRP A 127 4.11 -1.64 -11.89
C TRP A 127 3.32 -0.96 -10.76
N PHE A 128 3.94 0.00 -10.04
CA PHE A 128 3.28 0.74 -8.96
C PHE A 128 2.17 1.67 -9.46
N ILE A 129 2.32 2.22 -10.66
CA ILE A 129 1.27 3.05 -11.28
C ILE A 129 0.03 2.20 -11.54
N ASP A 130 0.20 1.00 -12.10
CA ASP A 130 -0.91 0.06 -12.33
C ASP A 130 -1.52 -0.42 -11.01
N GLU A 131 -0.68 -0.75 -10.03
CA GLU A 131 -1.11 -1.18 -8.69
C GLU A 131 -1.98 -0.11 -8.01
N GLN A 132 -1.60 1.16 -8.07
CA GLN A 132 -2.39 2.24 -7.46
C GLN A 132 -3.77 2.43 -8.10
N VAL A 133 -3.91 2.15 -9.39
CA VAL A 133 -5.23 2.11 -10.04
C VAL A 133 -6.10 1.02 -9.40
N GLU A 134 -5.53 -0.16 -9.19
CA GLU A 134 -6.21 -1.31 -8.58
C GLU A 134 -6.54 -1.05 -7.10
N GLU A 135 -5.62 -0.47 -6.32
CA GLU A 135 -5.84 -0.14 -4.91
C GLU A 135 -7.00 0.86 -4.71
N GLU A 136 -7.06 1.92 -5.52
CA GLU A 136 -8.16 2.86 -5.45
C GLU A 136 -9.48 2.25 -5.94
N GLU A 137 -9.46 1.38 -6.96
CA GLU A 137 -10.63 0.65 -7.44
C GLU A 137 -11.18 -0.28 -6.36
N SER A 138 -10.32 -1.10 -5.76
CA SER A 138 -10.70 -2.01 -4.66
C SER A 138 -11.30 -1.27 -3.47
N ALA A 139 -10.72 -0.14 -3.08
CA ALA A 139 -11.27 0.68 -1.99
C ALA A 139 -12.66 1.24 -2.34
N ARG A 140 -12.88 1.73 -3.58
CA ARG A 140 -14.20 2.20 -4.03
C ARG A 140 -15.24 1.09 -4.06
N GLU A 141 -14.87 -0.09 -4.53
CA GLU A 141 -15.74 -1.27 -4.54
C GLU A 141 -16.15 -1.67 -3.14
N MET A 142 -15.22 -1.69 -2.20
CA MET A 142 -15.51 -2.00 -0.80
C MET A 142 -16.43 -0.96 -0.15
N ILE A 143 -16.25 0.33 -0.43
CA ILE A 143 -17.15 1.38 0.04
C ILE A 143 -18.58 1.10 -0.46
N SER A 144 -18.75 0.89 -1.77
CA SER A 144 -20.07 0.61 -2.36
C SER A 144 -20.70 -0.67 -1.79
N THR A 145 -19.91 -1.70 -1.57
CA THR A 145 -20.38 -2.97 -1.01
C THR A 145 -20.86 -2.81 0.43
N VAL A 146 -20.08 -2.10 1.27
CA VAL A 146 -20.47 -1.86 2.66
C VAL A 146 -21.69 -0.94 2.75
N GLU A 147 -21.75 0.14 1.97
CA GLU A 147 -22.93 1.03 1.92
C GLU A 147 -24.20 0.28 1.56
N ALA A 148 -24.13 -0.75 0.72
CA ALA A 148 -25.30 -1.55 0.34
C ALA A 148 -25.83 -2.44 1.48
N VAL A 149 -25.01 -2.75 2.50
CA VAL A 149 -25.38 -3.74 3.54
C VAL A 149 -25.21 -3.25 4.97
N GLU A 150 -24.64 -2.07 5.21
CA GLU A 150 -24.25 -1.61 6.57
C GLU A 150 -25.43 -1.54 7.56
N ASP A 151 -26.64 -1.24 7.08
CA ASP A 151 -27.86 -1.21 7.89
C ASP A 151 -28.52 -2.58 8.07
N ASN A 152 -27.97 -3.63 7.45
CA ASN A 152 -28.51 -4.99 7.48
C ASN A 152 -27.54 -5.95 8.17
N LYS A 153 -27.87 -6.37 9.39
CA LYS A 153 -27.01 -7.28 10.17
C LYS A 153 -26.69 -8.60 9.46
N TYR A 154 -27.63 -9.15 8.71
CA TYR A 154 -27.38 -10.37 7.95
C TYR A 154 -26.49 -10.10 6.74
N GLY A 155 -26.72 -9.00 6.03
CA GLY A 155 -25.84 -8.56 4.94
C GLY A 155 -24.40 -8.36 5.40
N MET A 156 -24.20 -7.65 6.52
CA MET A 156 -22.86 -7.47 7.11
C MET A 156 -22.22 -8.79 7.54
N TYR A 157 -23.00 -9.70 8.11
CA TYR A 157 -22.50 -11.03 8.48
C TYR A 157 -22.04 -11.84 7.25
N MET A 158 -22.81 -11.80 6.15
CA MET A 158 -22.44 -12.48 4.91
C MET A 158 -21.21 -11.86 4.25
N LEU A 159 -21.13 -10.53 4.21
CA LEU A 159 -19.96 -9.82 3.70
C LEU A 159 -18.71 -10.17 4.51
N ASP A 160 -18.80 -10.14 5.85
CA ASP A 160 -17.67 -10.49 6.71
C ASP A 160 -17.18 -11.93 6.46
N LYS A 161 -18.09 -12.86 6.25
CA LYS A 161 -17.73 -14.25 5.86
C LYS A 161 -17.03 -14.32 4.51
N GLU A 162 -17.49 -13.55 3.53
CA GLU A 162 -16.85 -13.49 2.21
C GLU A 162 -15.44 -12.93 2.30
N LEU A 163 -15.24 -11.85 3.04
CA LEU A 163 -13.94 -11.20 3.21
C LEU A 163 -12.92 -12.07 3.95
N ALA A 164 -13.37 -13.00 4.78
CA ALA A 164 -12.52 -13.96 5.47
C ALA A 164 -11.79 -14.92 4.51
N ALA A 165 -12.24 -15.04 3.27
CA ALA A 165 -11.62 -15.89 2.25
C ALA A 165 -10.48 -15.20 1.47
N ARG A 166 -10.29 -13.88 1.61
CA ARG A 166 -9.18 -13.18 0.95
C ARG A 166 -7.84 -13.73 1.41
N VAL A 167 -6.94 -13.96 0.45
CA VAL A 167 -5.58 -14.46 0.71
C VAL A 167 -4.55 -13.51 0.12
N TYR A 168 -3.39 -13.42 0.79
CA TYR A 168 -2.25 -12.69 0.28
C TYR A 168 -1.61 -13.43 -0.90
N ASN A 169 -1.34 -12.71 -1.97
CA ASN A 169 -0.58 -13.20 -3.13
C ASN A 169 0.72 -12.40 -3.24
N VAL A 170 1.83 -13.09 -3.44
CA VAL A 170 3.13 -12.43 -3.61
C VAL A 170 3.10 -11.59 -4.90
N PRO A 171 3.37 -10.27 -4.84
CA PRO A 171 3.41 -9.40 -6.02
C PRO A 171 4.46 -9.88 -7.03
N SER A 172 4.16 -9.72 -8.33
CA SER A 172 5.04 -10.18 -9.40
C SER A 172 6.50 -9.69 -9.32
N PRO A 173 6.80 -8.45 -8.87
CA PRO A 173 8.18 -8.01 -8.71
C PRO A 173 8.98 -8.75 -7.62
N LEU A 174 8.30 -9.46 -6.70
CA LEU A 174 8.91 -10.28 -5.65
C LEU A 174 8.81 -11.79 -5.95
N ALA A 175 7.99 -12.19 -6.91
CA ALA A 175 7.89 -13.58 -7.29
C ALA A 175 9.23 -14.07 -7.87
N THR A 176 9.76 -15.18 -7.35
CA THR A 176 10.91 -15.84 -7.95
C THR A 176 10.47 -16.43 -9.29
N ALA A 177 11.21 -16.13 -10.36
CA ALA A 177 11.05 -16.88 -11.60
C ALA A 177 11.37 -18.36 -11.29
N GLU A 178 10.38 -19.25 -11.46
CA GLU A 178 10.60 -20.69 -11.46
C GLU A 178 11.43 -21.10 -12.68
#